data_48594de385c04d1c6aab886a751d677d
#
_entry.id   48594de385c04d1c6aab886a751d677d
#
_cell.length_a   1.000
_cell.length_b   1.000
_cell.length_c   1.000
_cell.angle_alpha   90.00
_cell.angle_beta   90.00
_cell.angle_gamma   90.00
#
_symmetry.space_group_name_H-M   'P 1'
#
loop_
_entity.id
_entity.type
_entity.pdbx_description
1 polymer ?
#
loop_
_entity_poly.entity_id
_entity_poly.type
_entity_poly.pdbx_seq_one_letter_code
_entity_poly.pdbx_strand_id
1 'polypeptide(L)'
;MRRLVVAAAAAALVLTGCSAKDVISAPSGSNVDVAAPDMVAMKAKSDVEACPKPQTDDGGLPSQTLPCLGGGRKVDLSRLKGPLVINLFQGECAPCKKEMPALEAFYQKYGDRVPVLGIDTIDTIPGVALRQAIQRGVTFPMVADPGGDLQGGPLSVSAVPTTYLLTADGRVERLKRGGMESLTEVKERVEAELGVAL
;
A
#
# COMPACT_ATOMS: atom_id res chain seq x y z
N MET A 1 15.35 37.18 -76.92
CA MET A 1 15.96 36.09 -76.11
C MET A 1 15.90 36.49 -74.66
N ARG A 2 14.85 36.09 -73.99
CA ARG A 2 14.52 36.47 -72.61
C ARG A 2 14.88 35.26 -71.72
N ARG A 3 15.86 35.41 -70.87
CA ARG A 3 16.25 34.39 -69.89
C ARG A 3 15.36 34.51 -68.66
N LEU A 4 14.53 33.52 -68.44
CA LEU A 4 13.75 33.35 -67.21
C LEU A 4 14.64 32.73 -66.14
N VAL A 5 14.89 33.47 -65.07
CA VAL A 5 15.55 32.98 -63.85
C VAL A 5 14.44 32.48 -62.93
N VAL A 6 14.38 31.17 -62.69
CA VAL A 6 13.47 30.56 -61.74
C VAL A 6 14.21 30.54 -60.40
N ALA A 7 13.73 31.35 -59.45
CA ALA A 7 14.19 31.32 -58.07
C ALA A 7 13.43 30.22 -57.34
N ALA A 8 14.15 29.17 -56.94
CA ALA A 8 13.62 28.12 -56.06
C ALA A 8 13.72 28.61 -54.59
N ALA A 9 12.55 28.90 -54.00
CA ALA A 9 12.46 29.17 -52.59
C ALA A 9 12.43 27.85 -51.81
N ALA A 10 13.50 27.52 -51.14
CA ALA A 10 13.56 26.39 -50.19
C ALA A 10 12.86 26.77 -48.91
N ALA A 11 11.66 26.27 -48.67
CA ALA A 11 10.98 26.38 -47.39
C ALA A 11 11.58 25.39 -46.39
N ALA A 12 12.38 25.90 -45.46
CA ALA A 12 12.86 25.15 -44.32
C ALA A 12 11.74 24.96 -43.32
N LEU A 13 11.15 23.75 -43.29
CA LEU A 13 10.23 23.32 -42.21
C LEU A 13 11.05 23.09 -40.96
N VAL A 14 11.01 24.04 -40.03
CA VAL A 14 11.51 23.86 -38.68
C VAL A 14 10.53 22.97 -37.95
N LEU A 15 10.82 21.68 -37.88
CA LEU A 15 10.18 20.74 -36.98
C LEU A 15 10.61 21.11 -35.53
N THR A 16 9.82 21.96 -34.86
CA THR A 16 9.93 22.10 -33.42
C THR A 16 9.44 20.80 -32.80
N GLY A 17 10.39 19.89 -32.55
CA GLY A 17 10.14 18.69 -31.78
C GLY A 17 9.69 19.13 -30.37
N CYS A 18 8.44 18.81 -30.02
CA CYS A 18 8.00 18.83 -28.63
C CYS A 18 8.93 17.92 -27.86
N SER A 19 9.76 18.53 -27.02
CA SER A 19 10.61 17.83 -26.06
C SER A 19 9.65 17.14 -25.10
N ALA A 20 9.55 15.83 -25.17
CA ALA A 20 8.78 14.99 -24.25
C ALA A 20 9.46 15.02 -22.87
N LYS A 21 9.45 16.18 -22.21
CA LYS A 21 9.91 16.38 -20.83
C LYS A 21 8.79 16.73 -19.87
N ASP A 22 7.58 16.85 -20.36
CA ASP A 22 6.40 16.88 -19.49
C ASP A 22 5.85 15.46 -19.30
N VAL A 23 6.70 14.59 -18.77
CA VAL A 23 6.18 13.48 -18.00
C VAL A 23 5.46 14.15 -16.83
N ILE A 24 4.14 14.15 -16.87
CA ILE A 24 3.32 14.48 -15.71
C ILE A 24 3.77 13.49 -14.64
N SER A 25 4.73 13.90 -13.82
CA SER A 25 5.04 13.17 -12.59
C SER A 25 3.74 13.13 -11.81
N ALA A 26 3.23 11.92 -11.59
CA ALA A 26 2.15 11.75 -10.63
C ALA A 26 2.56 12.56 -9.38
N PRO A 27 1.67 13.35 -8.78
CA PRO A 27 2.02 14.12 -7.58
C PRO A 27 2.66 13.14 -6.62
N SER A 28 3.92 13.40 -6.24
CA SER A 28 4.62 12.53 -5.31
C SER A 28 3.78 12.55 -4.03
N GLY A 29 3.18 11.42 -3.67
CA GLY A 29 2.40 11.29 -2.45
C GLY A 29 3.22 11.48 -1.17
N SER A 30 4.52 11.76 -1.32
CA SER A 30 5.49 11.98 -0.25
C SER A 30 5.18 13.18 0.66
N ASN A 31 4.33 14.13 0.22
CA ASN A 31 3.94 15.31 1.00
C ASN A 31 2.57 15.16 1.68
N VAL A 32 1.95 13.99 1.62
CA VAL A 32 0.67 13.73 2.29
C VAL A 32 0.91 13.58 3.79
N ASP A 33 0.28 14.42 4.59
CA ASP A 33 0.34 14.31 6.05
C ASP A 33 -0.57 13.18 6.54
N VAL A 34 0.04 12.06 6.88
CA VAL A 34 -0.66 10.87 7.40
C VAL A 34 -0.87 10.90 8.91
N ALA A 35 -0.41 11.96 9.56
CA ALA A 35 -0.52 12.20 10.99
C ALA A 35 -1.12 13.59 11.31
N ALA A 36 -1.97 14.11 10.43
CA ALA A 36 -2.67 15.36 10.65
C ALA A 36 -3.44 15.33 11.99
N PRO A 37 -3.57 16.44 12.71
CA PRO A 37 -4.14 16.48 14.06
C PRO A 37 -5.52 15.84 14.20
N ASP A 38 -6.37 15.97 13.18
CA ASP A 38 -7.69 15.34 13.12
C ASP A 38 -7.61 13.81 12.97
N MET A 39 -6.65 13.31 12.19
CA MET A 39 -6.39 11.87 12.06
C MET A 39 -5.85 11.27 13.36
N VAL A 40 -4.92 11.97 14.01
CA VAL A 40 -4.39 11.57 15.32
C VAL A 40 -5.52 11.52 16.35
N ALA A 41 -6.38 12.54 16.40
CA ALA A 41 -7.52 12.57 17.29
C ALA A 41 -8.56 11.48 16.97
N MET A 42 -8.76 11.16 15.69
CA MET A 42 -9.65 10.09 15.25
C MET A 42 -9.13 8.72 15.69
N LYS A 43 -7.85 8.45 15.46
CA LYS A 43 -7.20 7.20 15.90
C LYS A 43 -7.23 7.04 17.41
N ALA A 44 -6.92 8.09 18.15
CA ALA A 44 -6.93 8.06 19.62
C ALA A 44 -8.30 7.76 20.26
N LYS A 45 -9.39 7.92 19.50
CA LYS A 45 -10.77 7.59 19.91
C LYS A 45 -11.25 6.25 19.35
N SER A 46 -10.40 5.50 18.70
CA SER A 46 -10.69 4.19 18.11
C SER A 46 -9.89 3.09 18.82
N ASP A 47 -10.23 1.85 18.50
CA ASP A 47 -9.51 0.68 18.98
C ASP A 47 -8.36 0.27 18.04
N VAL A 48 -8.02 1.11 17.04
CA VAL A 48 -6.90 0.84 16.13
C VAL A 48 -5.59 0.84 16.90
N GLU A 49 -4.89 -0.27 16.85
CA GLU A 49 -3.68 -0.49 17.62
C GLU A 49 -2.50 0.37 17.15
N ALA A 50 -1.55 0.54 18.06
CA ALA A 50 -0.28 1.19 17.76
C ALA A 50 0.53 0.35 16.75
N CYS A 51 1.22 1.04 15.83
CA CYS A 51 2.09 0.37 14.88
C CYS A 51 3.20 -0.46 15.55
N PRO A 52 3.57 -1.61 14.97
CA PRO A 52 4.47 -2.58 15.58
C PRO A 52 5.86 -2.00 15.85
N LYS A 53 6.50 -2.54 16.88
CA LYS A 53 7.91 -2.31 17.18
C LYS A 53 8.78 -3.19 16.28
N PRO A 54 10.06 -2.83 16.07
CA PRO A 54 11.04 -3.72 15.48
C PRO A 54 11.09 -5.06 16.22
N GLN A 55 11.15 -6.16 15.49
CA GLN A 55 11.12 -7.54 16.02
C GLN A 55 12.36 -8.34 15.63
N THR A 56 13.08 -7.91 14.58
CA THR A 56 14.28 -8.54 14.05
C THR A 56 15.20 -7.49 13.44
N ASP A 57 16.41 -7.85 13.07
CA ASP A 57 17.31 -6.99 12.29
C ASP A 57 17.17 -7.21 10.77
N ASP A 58 16.69 -8.40 10.35
CA ASP A 58 16.33 -8.71 8.97
C ASP A 58 15.14 -9.67 8.95
N GLY A 59 13.99 -9.18 8.49
CA GLY A 59 12.73 -9.94 8.42
C GLY A 59 12.34 -10.40 7.02
N GLY A 60 13.14 -10.06 5.99
CA GLY A 60 12.88 -10.44 4.60
C GLY A 60 12.00 -9.44 3.81
N LEU A 61 11.40 -8.44 4.45
CA LEU A 61 10.72 -7.35 3.76
C LEU A 61 11.71 -6.26 3.30
N PRO A 62 11.34 -5.41 2.33
CA PRO A 62 12.21 -4.33 1.88
C PRO A 62 12.51 -3.35 3.01
N SER A 63 13.74 -2.79 3.00
CA SER A 63 14.15 -1.73 3.92
C SER A 63 13.47 -0.42 3.52
N GLN A 64 12.20 -0.31 3.88
CA GLN A 64 11.34 0.85 3.67
C GLN A 64 10.70 1.25 4.99
N THR A 65 10.86 2.52 5.36
CA THR A 65 10.26 3.06 6.60
C THR A 65 8.96 3.80 6.27
N LEU A 66 7.84 3.28 6.74
CA LEU A 66 6.53 3.86 6.53
C LEU A 66 6.00 4.54 7.79
N PRO A 67 5.33 5.69 7.67
CA PRO A 67 4.64 6.33 8.78
C PRO A 67 3.42 5.51 9.23
N CYS A 68 3.14 5.52 10.52
CA CYS A 68 1.92 4.93 11.06
C CYS A 68 0.71 5.78 10.68
N LEU A 69 -0.33 5.16 10.13
CA LEU A 69 -1.57 5.83 9.73
C LEU A 69 -2.27 6.42 10.97
N GLY A 70 -2.57 7.72 10.93
CA GLY A 70 -3.12 8.44 12.07
C GLY A 70 -2.09 8.72 13.19
N GLY A 71 -0.78 8.73 12.83
CA GLY A 71 0.29 9.08 13.76
C GLY A 71 0.81 7.93 14.61
N GLY A 72 1.92 8.18 15.25
CA GLY A 72 2.64 7.22 16.07
C GLY A 72 4.01 6.86 15.51
N ARG A 73 4.52 5.69 15.89
CA ARG A 73 5.83 5.18 15.47
C ARG A 73 5.86 4.89 13.98
N LYS A 74 6.92 5.33 13.30
CA LYS A 74 7.25 4.83 11.97
C LYS A 74 7.69 3.36 12.05
N VAL A 75 7.41 2.60 11.00
CA VAL A 75 7.71 1.17 10.91
C VAL A 75 8.72 0.95 9.78
N ASP A 76 9.88 0.45 10.12
CA ASP A 76 10.80 -0.12 9.15
C ASP A 76 10.35 -1.55 8.85
N LEU A 77 9.86 -1.77 7.62
CA LEU A 77 9.30 -3.06 7.23
C LEU A 77 10.31 -4.20 7.32
N SER A 78 11.59 -3.96 7.00
CA SER A 78 12.64 -4.99 7.08
C SER A 78 12.85 -5.54 8.49
N ARG A 79 12.36 -4.82 9.50
CA ARG A 79 12.46 -5.20 10.91
C ARG A 79 11.21 -5.88 11.46
N LEU A 80 10.24 -6.19 10.61
CA LEU A 80 9.10 -7.02 10.97
C LEU A 80 9.44 -8.49 10.76
N LYS A 81 8.88 -9.35 11.62
CA LYS A 81 9.09 -10.79 11.57
C LYS A 81 7.81 -11.51 11.14
N GLY A 82 7.95 -12.52 10.30
CA GLY A 82 6.86 -13.44 9.98
C GLY A 82 6.64 -14.50 11.08
N PRO A 83 5.48 -15.19 11.06
CA PRO A 83 4.45 -15.05 10.05
C PRO A 83 3.64 -13.75 10.20
N LEU A 84 3.27 -13.11 9.08
CA LEU A 84 2.54 -11.84 9.08
C LEU A 84 1.65 -11.73 7.83
N VAL A 85 0.41 -11.32 7.99
CA VAL A 85 -0.48 -10.92 6.89
C VAL A 85 -0.28 -9.44 6.60
N ILE A 86 -0.04 -9.06 5.35
CA ILE A 86 0.13 -7.68 4.91
C ILE A 86 -0.95 -7.38 3.88
N ASN A 87 -1.90 -6.52 4.23
CA ASN A 87 -3.00 -6.12 3.34
C ASN A 87 -2.78 -4.71 2.81
N LEU A 88 -2.62 -4.57 1.49
CA LEU A 88 -2.53 -3.28 0.82
C LEU A 88 -3.91 -2.85 0.35
N PHE A 89 -4.31 -1.65 0.75
CA PHE A 89 -5.65 -1.11 0.53
C PHE A 89 -5.63 0.40 0.24
N GLN A 90 -6.79 0.99 -0.04
CA GLN A 90 -7.05 2.43 -0.16
C GLN A 90 -8.41 2.77 0.44
N GLY A 91 -8.57 4.01 0.89
CA GLY A 91 -9.80 4.48 1.51
C GLY A 91 -11.04 4.40 0.61
N GLU A 92 -10.93 4.75 -0.66
CA GLU A 92 -12.05 4.73 -1.62
C GLU A 92 -12.21 3.41 -2.39
N CYS A 93 -11.45 2.37 -2.03
CA CYS A 93 -11.52 1.06 -2.64
C CYS A 93 -12.74 0.26 -2.13
N ALA A 94 -13.76 0.10 -2.95
CA ALA A 94 -14.97 -0.64 -2.57
C ALA A 94 -14.73 -2.13 -2.25
N PRO A 95 -13.90 -2.89 -3.00
CA PRO A 95 -13.53 -4.25 -2.61
C PRO A 95 -12.75 -4.31 -1.28
N CYS A 96 -11.85 -3.34 -1.02
CA CYS A 96 -11.11 -3.29 0.24
C CYS A 96 -12.06 -3.15 1.44
N LYS A 97 -13.09 -2.30 1.29
CA LYS A 97 -14.12 -2.08 2.31
C LYS A 97 -14.89 -3.37 2.63
N LYS A 98 -15.05 -4.30 1.69
CA LYS A 98 -15.71 -5.59 1.91
C LYS A 98 -14.82 -6.61 2.60
N GLU A 99 -13.52 -6.58 2.32
CA GLU A 99 -12.54 -7.50 2.87
C GLU A 99 -12.17 -7.20 4.33
N MET A 100 -12.16 -5.92 4.72
CA MET A 100 -11.74 -5.48 6.06
C MET A 100 -12.39 -6.23 7.23
N PRO A 101 -13.72 -6.49 7.26
CA PRO A 101 -14.34 -7.22 8.38
C PRO A 101 -13.85 -8.67 8.51
N ALA A 102 -13.54 -9.32 7.39
CA ALA A 102 -13.01 -10.68 7.41
C ALA A 102 -11.56 -10.73 7.94
N LEU A 103 -10.73 -9.76 7.51
CA LEU A 103 -9.38 -9.59 8.05
C LEU A 103 -9.40 -9.24 9.54
N GLU A 104 -10.32 -8.39 9.96
CA GLU A 104 -10.49 -8.08 11.39
C GLU A 104 -10.90 -9.30 12.19
N ALA A 105 -11.89 -10.07 11.72
CA ALA A 105 -12.29 -11.31 12.39
C ALA A 105 -11.13 -12.32 12.48
N PHE A 106 -10.28 -12.35 11.46
CA PHE A 106 -9.06 -13.16 11.48
C PHE A 106 -8.07 -12.62 12.53
N TYR A 107 -7.83 -11.32 12.54
CA TYR A 107 -6.92 -10.67 13.48
C TYR A 107 -7.35 -10.92 14.93
N GLN A 108 -8.61 -10.72 15.26
CA GLN A 108 -9.16 -10.96 16.59
C GLN A 108 -8.97 -12.40 17.07
N LYS A 109 -9.02 -13.35 16.15
CA LYS A 109 -8.95 -14.77 16.51
C LYS A 109 -7.55 -15.36 16.48
N TYR A 110 -6.72 -14.89 15.57
CA TYR A 110 -5.42 -15.50 15.28
C TYR A 110 -4.25 -14.51 15.29
N GLY A 111 -4.50 -13.22 15.58
CA GLY A 111 -3.50 -12.16 15.53
C GLY A 111 -2.28 -12.36 16.44
N ASP A 112 -2.44 -13.06 17.57
CA ASP A 112 -1.32 -13.44 18.45
C ASP A 112 -0.34 -14.41 17.77
N ARG A 113 -0.79 -15.18 16.79
CA ARG A 113 0.01 -16.19 16.08
C ARG A 113 0.42 -15.69 14.70
N VAL A 114 -0.49 -15.04 14.00
CA VAL A 114 -0.31 -14.47 12.66
C VAL A 114 -0.91 -13.06 12.65
N PRO A 115 -0.14 -12.04 13.04
CA PRO A 115 -0.58 -10.65 13.02
C PRO A 115 -1.04 -10.19 11.64
N VAL A 116 -1.80 -9.09 11.60
CA VAL A 116 -2.20 -8.39 10.38
C VAL A 116 -1.61 -6.98 10.41
N LEU A 117 -1.05 -6.53 9.31
CA LEU A 117 -0.64 -5.15 9.06
C LEU A 117 -1.35 -4.61 7.82
N GLY A 118 -2.11 -3.53 7.97
CA GLY A 118 -2.65 -2.79 6.85
C GLY A 118 -1.62 -1.81 6.27
N ILE A 119 -1.59 -1.65 4.95
CA ILE A 119 -0.81 -0.61 4.27
C ILE A 119 -1.75 0.17 3.37
N ASP A 120 -2.03 1.42 3.74
CA ASP A 120 -2.75 2.37 2.89
C ASP A 120 -1.78 2.88 1.82
N THR A 121 -1.90 2.37 0.58
CA THR A 121 -0.89 2.56 -0.47
C THR A 121 -1.41 3.44 -1.61
N ILE A 122 -0.56 4.35 -2.10
CA ILE A 122 -0.87 5.26 -3.23
C ILE A 122 -2.22 5.98 -2.98
N ASP A 123 -2.42 6.44 -1.76
CA ASP A 123 -3.63 7.15 -1.34
C ASP A 123 -3.30 8.57 -0.91
N THR A 124 -3.89 9.55 -1.58
CA THR A 124 -3.67 10.98 -1.28
C THR A 124 -4.63 11.52 -0.21
N ILE A 125 -5.57 10.70 0.25
CA ILE A 125 -6.59 11.07 1.26
C ILE A 125 -6.62 10.07 2.43
N PRO A 126 -5.50 9.85 3.14
CA PRO A 126 -5.35 8.81 4.16
C PRO A 126 -6.35 8.94 5.33
N GLY A 127 -6.88 10.13 5.55
CA GLY A 127 -7.96 10.34 6.51
C GLY A 127 -9.27 9.60 6.16
N VAL A 128 -9.51 9.37 4.86
CA VAL A 128 -10.64 8.52 4.40
C VAL A 128 -10.33 7.06 4.70
N ALA A 129 -9.11 6.60 4.42
CA ALA A 129 -8.67 5.24 4.70
C ALA A 129 -8.82 4.90 6.20
N LEU A 130 -8.30 5.75 7.08
CA LEU A 130 -8.44 5.58 8.52
C LEU A 130 -9.90 5.56 8.98
N ARG A 131 -10.72 6.49 8.51
CA ARG A 131 -12.16 6.55 8.85
C ARG A 131 -12.90 5.30 8.39
N GLN A 132 -12.63 4.82 7.18
CA GLN A 132 -13.25 3.62 6.64
C GLN A 132 -12.88 2.37 7.45
N ALA A 133 -11.63 2.25 7.89
CA ALA A 133 -11.17 1.17 8.76
C ALA A 133 -11.89 1.20 10.11
N ILE A 134 -11.91 2.36 10.78
CA ILE A 134 -12.60 2.55 12.08
C ILE A 134 -14.09 2.22 11.98
N GLN A 135 -14.79 2.69 10.93
CA GLN A 135 -16.21 2.42 10.72
C GLN A 135 -16.52 0.93 10.53
N ARG A 136 -15.53 0.10 10.19
CA ARG A 136 -15.66 -1.36 10.05
C ARG A 136 -15.13 -2.13 11.24
N GLY A 137 -14.81 -1.41 12.32
CA GLY A 137 -14.30 -2.01 13.53
C GLY A 137 -12.90 -2.58 13.43
N VAL A 138 -12.09 -2.14 12.44
CA VAL A 138 -10.71 -2.58 12.29
C VAL A 138 -9.88 -2.12 13.49
N THR A 139 -9.17 -3.07 14.11
CA THR A 139 -8.28 -2.83 15.24
C THR A 139 -6.82 -3.10 14.92
N PHE A 140 -6.52 -3.91 13.91
CA PHE A 140 -5.14 -4.17 13.53
C PHE A 140 -4.39 -2.90 13.10
N PRO A 141 -3.05 -2.82 13.36
CA PRO A 141 -2.25 -1.66 13.05
C PRO A 141 -2.16 -1.39 11.55
N MET A 142 -2.05 -0.10 11.19
CA MET A 142 -1.95 0.33 9.80
C MET A 142 -0.83 1.37 9.63
N VAL A 143 -0.07 1.22 8.53
CA VAL A 143 0.90 2.20 8.04
C VAL A 143 0.43 2.80 6.72
N ALA A 144 1.07 3.86 6.26
CA ALA A 144 0.73 4.51 5.01
C ALA A 144 1.94 4.61 4.07
N ASP A 145 1.69 4.38 2.79
CA ASP A 145 2.62 4.52 1.66
C ASP A 145 1.98 5.42 0.57
N PRO A 146 1.70 6.70 0.87
CA PRO A 146 0.96 7.56 -0.04
C PRO A 146 1.73 7.85 -1.33
N GLY A 147 3.05 7.80 -1.30
CA GLY A 147 3.94 7.99 -2.44
C GLY A 147 4.08 6.76 -3.33
N GLY A 148 3.72 5.58 -2.84
CA GLY A 148 3.95 4.33 -3.56
C GLY A 148 5.42 3.91 -3.53
N ASP A 149 6.13 4.18 -2.45
CA ASP A 149 7.55 3.83 -2.28
C ASP A 149 7.79 2.31 -2.35
N LEU A 150 6.72 1.51 -2.13
CA LEU A 150 6.76 0.05 -2.26
C LEU A 150 6.66 -0.43 -3.72
N GLN A 151 6.37 0.46 -4.68
CA GLN A 151 6.29 0.09 -6.09
C GLN A 151 7.67 -0.29 -6.64
N GLY A 152 7.70 -1.31 -7.48
CA GLY A 152 8.96 -1.86 -8.01
C GLY A 152 9.66 -2.86 -7.09
N GLY A 153 9.15 -3.08 -5.87
CA GLY A 153 9.65 -4.06 -4.90
C GLY A 153 8.75 -5.31 -4.75
N PRO A 154 9.06 -6.18 -3.79
CA PRO A 154 8.29 -7.42 -3.55
C PRO A 154 6.85 -7.16 -3.08
N LEU A 155 6.54 -5.99 -2.55
CA LEU A 155 5.19 -5.56 -2.17
C LEU A 155 4.52 -4.68 -3.23
N SER A 156 5.01 -4.70 -4.47
CA SER A 156 4.45 -3.92 -5.58
C SER A 156 3.03 -4.36 -5.93
N VAL A 157 2.13 -3.40 -6.14
CA VAL A 157 0.72 -3.68 -6.47
C VAL A 157 0.30 -3.01 -7.77
N SER A 158 -0.52 -3.71 -8.55
CA SER A 158 -1.21 -3.17 -9.72
C SER A 158 -2.68 -2.87 -9.45
N ALA A 159 -3.21 -3.33 -8.34
CA ALA A 159 -4.59 -3.13 -7.90
C ALA A 159 -4.72 -3.43 -6.40
N VAL A 160 -5.69 -2.80 -5.74
CA VAL A 160 -6.08 -3.09 -4.36
C VAL A 160 -7.50 -3.67 -4.30
N PRO A 161 -7.83 -4.50 -3.31
CA PRO A 161 -6.92 -5.02 -2.29
C PRO A 161 -5.91 -6.02 -2.86
N THR A 162 -4.73 -6.04 -2.26
CA THR A 162 -3.75 -7.09 -2.49
C THR A 162 -3.21 -7.52 -1.13
N THR A 163 -3.16 -8.83 -0.89
CA THR A 163 -2.64 -9.39 0.34
C THR A 163 -1.35 -10.16 0.06
N TYR A 164 -0.35 -9.88 0.87
CA TYR A 164 0.91 -10.60 0.94
C TYR A 164 1.03 -11.31 2.28
N LEU A 165 1.80 -12.37 2.30
CA LEU A 165 2.19 -13.07 3.51
C LEU A 165 3.71 -13.01 3.63
N LEU A 166 4.17 -12.68 4.82
CA LEU A 166 5.56 -12.87 5.20
C LEU A 166 5.65 -14.18 5.97
N THR A 167 6.43 -15.12 5.47
CA THR A 167 6.65 -16.41 6.13
C THR A 167 7.61 -16.27 7.32
N ALA A 168 7.65 -17.27 8.19
CA ALA A 168 8.54 -17.26 9.36
C ALA A 168 10.05 -17.24 8.99
N ASP A 169 10.39 -17.73 7.80
CA ASP A 169 11.74 -17.73 7.21
C ASP A 169 12.02 -16.50 6.31
N GLY A 170 11.15 -15.48 6.32
CA GLY A 170 11.37 -14.20 5.66
C GLY A 170 11.02 -14.14 4.17
N ARG A 171 10.33 -15.15 3.62
CA ARG A 171 9.85 -15.10 2.23
C ARG A 171 8.56 -14.30 2.13
N VAL A 172 8.40 -13.57 1.02
CA VAL A 172 7.21 -12.77 0.72
C VAL A 172 6.40 -13.50 -0.35
N GLU A 173 5.21 -13.94 0.01
CA GLU A 173 4.29 -14.65 -0.87
C GLU A 173 3.06 -13.78 -1.15
N ARG A 174 2.69 -13.66 -2.42
CA ARG A 174 1.47 -12.92 -2.78
C ARG A 174 0.28 -13.88 -2.83
N LEU A 175 -0.76 -13.61 -2.05
CA LEU A 175 -1.99 -14.37 -2.16
C LEU A 175 -2.62 -14.18 -3.55
N LYS A 176 -3.11 -15.28 -4.11
CA LYS A 176 -3.79 -15.26 -5.41
C LYS A 176 -5.01 -14.34 -5.33
N ARG A 177 -5.31 -13.66 -6.45
CA ARG A 177 -6.43 -12.72 -6.56
C ARG A 177 -7.76 -13.37 -6.19
N GLY A 178 -8.62 -12.60 -5.60
CA GLY A 178 -9.97 -12.96 -5.16
C GLY A 178 -10.19 -12.37 -3.77
N GLY A 179 -11.33 -11.74 -3.55
CA GLY A 179 -11.70 -11.17 -2.25
C GLY A 179 -11.69 -12.24 -1.16
N MET A 180 -11.41 -11.82 0.05
CA MET A 180 -11.53 -12.64 1.26
C MET A 180 -12.64 -12.02 2.11
N GLU A 181 -13.88 -12.43 1.86
CA GLU A 181 -15.05 -11.80 2.48
C GLU A 181 -15.52 -12.53 3.74
N SER A 182 -14.81 -13.58 4.16
CA SER A 182 -15.12 -14.35 5.39
C SER A 182 -13.86 -14.77 6.15
N LEU A 183 -14.01 -14.92 7.47
CA LEU A 183 -12.95 -15.47 8.34
C LEU A 183 -12.41 -16.80 7.80
N THR A 184 -13.30 -17.68 7.34
CA THR A 184 -12.94 -19.00 6.83
C THR A 184 -12.02 -18.88 5.62
N GLU A 185 -12.35 -18.03 4.66
CA GLU A 185 -11.51 -17.81 3.48
C GLU A 185 -10.14 -17.24 3.83
N VAL A 186 -10.07 -16.24 4.74
CA VAL A 186 -8.78 -15.70 5.20
C VAL A 186 -7.95 -16.79 5.85
N LYS A 187 -8.56 -17.56 6.79
CA LYS A 187 -7.89 -18.66 7.50
C LYS A 187 -7.33 -19.69 6.52
N GLU A 188 -8.16 -20.25 5.65
CA GLU A 188 -7.78 -21.30 4.70
C GLU A 188 -6.63 -20.86 3.79
N ARG A 189 -6.66 -19.62 3.28
CA ARG A 189 -5.60 -19.09 2.43
C ARG A 189 -4.30 -18.87 3.20
N VAL A 190 -4.38 -18.34 4.42
CA VAL A 190 -3.21 -18.12 5.27
C VAL A 190 -2.58 -19.47 5.66
N GLU A 191 -3.38 -20.47 6.04
CA GLU A 191 -2.89 -21.82 6.36
C GLU A 191 -2.20 -22.48 5.17
N ALA A 192 -2.82 -22.39 3.98
CA ALA A 192 -2.29 -23.01 2.76
C ALA A 192 -0.92 -22.44 2.34
N GLU A 193 -0.75 -21.12 2.44
CA GLU A 193 0.49 -20.45 1.96
C GLU A 193 1.59 -20.43 3.04
N LEU A 194 1.24 -20.31 4.32
CA LEU A 194 2.21 -20.29 5.41
C LEU A 194 2.58 -21.70 5.93
N GLY A 195 1.80 -22.73 5.57
CA GLY A 195 1.99 -24.10 6.08
C GLY A 195 1.75 -24.22 7.59
N VAL A 196 0.89 -23.36 8.15
CA VAL A 196 0.54 -23.34 9.59
C VAL A 196 -0.89 -23.85 9.79
N ALA A 197 -1.15 -24.48 10.93
CA ALA A 197 -2.51 -24.81 11.36
C ALA A 197 -2.99 -23.77 12.36
N LEU A 198 -4.15 -23.11 12.12
CA LEU A 198 -4.70 -22.00 12.91
C LEU A 198 -5.94 -22.45 13.72
#